data_e5c277a9f459f6f7bb8d65c45cea8891
#
_entry.id   e5c277a9f459f6f7bb8d65c45cea8891
#
_cell.length_a   1.000
_cell.length_b   1.000
_cell.length_c   1.000
_cell.angle_alpha   90.00
_cell.angle_beta   90.00
_cell.angle_gamma   90.00
#
_symmetry.space_group_name_H-M   'P 1'
#
loop_
_entity.id
_entity.type
_entity.pdbx_description
1 polymer ?
#
loop_
_entity_poly.entity_id
_entity_poly.type
_entity_poly.pdbx_seq_one_letter_code
_entity_poly.pdbx_strand_id
1 'polypeptide(L)'
;MTDLDVRPYADTDRAAVLAIFDGNADDYFGAGDRAWLEETLDEPDGPAFVVAVDGVAAAFGGYEVWDHYNKALLYWGMAARRYHRCGLGKLLLFERLLHIAQYADPPTRYVTVDTSPQVAPFFRRCGFQETAVWPQGYRSGMTMHELRFDLAATSPAALTMQRDAALAAARNAIGRL
;
A
#
# COMPACT_ATOMS: atom_id res chain seq x y z
N MET A 1 10.17 5.19 23.78
CA MET A 1 8.95 5.56 22.99
C MET A 1 9.24 5.08 21.58
N THR A 2 8.43 4.18 21.05
CA THR A 2 8.63 3.62 19.69
C THR A 2 8.54 4.74 18.65
N ASP A 3 9.57 4.89 17.83
CA ASP A 3 9.58 5.83 16.73
C ASP A 3 8.82 5.25 15.53
N LEU A 4 7.89 6.02 14.98
CA LEU A 4 7.10 5.64 13.81
C LEU A 4 7.20 6.76 12.77
N ASP A 5 7.82 6.45 11.64
CA ASP A 5 8.08 7.37 10.55
C ASP A 5 7.53 6.83 9.23
N VAL A 6 7.06 7.74 8.36
CA VAL A 6 6.66 7.43 6.98
C VAL A 6 7.53 8.23 6.04
N ARG A 7 8.23 7.53 5.17
CA ARG A 7 9.20 8.17 4.26
C ARG A 7 9.29 7.44 2.91
N PRO A 8 9.86 8.07 1.90
CA PRO A 8 10.20 7.37 0.66
C PRO A 8 11.07 6.13 0.92
N TYR A 9 10.83 5.11 0.11
CA TYR A 9 11.70 3.93 0.05
C TYR A 9 13.11 4.34 -0.39
N ALA A 10 14.12 3.69 0.16
CA ALA A 10 15.51 3.79 -0.24
C ALA A 10 16.12 2.39 -0.35
N ASP A 11 17.21 2.24 -1.11
CA ASP A 11 17.86 0.94 -1.33
C ASP A 11 18.32 0.26 -0.02
N THR A 12 18.59 1.06 1.00
CA THR A 12 18.91 0.57 2.36
C THR A 12 17.75 -0.19 3.01
N ASP A 13 16.50 0.00 2.54
CA ASP A 13 15.32 -0.69 3.04
C ASP A 13 15.10 -2.05 2.37
N ARG A 14 15.78 -2.33 1.25
CA ARG A 14 15.56 -3.51 0.41
C ARG A 14 15.49 -4.81 1.21
N ALA A 15 16.46 -5.06 2.06
CA ALA A 15 16.51 -6.30 2.85
C ALA A 15 15.30 -6.43 3.79
N ALA A 16 14.88 -5.33 4.43
CA ALA A 16 13.71 -5.31 5.30
C ALA A 16 12.41 -5.51 4.51
N VAL A 17 12.28 -4.90 3.32
CA VAL A 17 11.11 -5.08 2.43
C VAL A 17 11.00 -6.52 1.95
N LEU A 18 12.09 -7.16 1.54
CA LEU A 18 12.10 -8.57 1.17
C LEU A 18 11.73 -9.48 2.36
N ALA A 19 12.20 -9.16 3.56
CA ALA A 19 11.82 -9.88 4.78
C ALA A 19 10.32 -9.72 5.12
N ILE A 20 9.71 -8.54 4.85
CA ILE A 20 8.25 -8.34 4.96
C ILE A 20 7.53 -9.27 4.00
N PHE A 21 7.97 -9.34 2.75
CA PHE A 21 7.39 -10.24 1.75
C PHE A 21 7.50 -11.70 2.20
N ASP A 22 8.70 -12.16 2.53
CA ASP A 22 8.97 -13.56 2.91
C ASP A 22 8.12 -13.99 4.11
N GLY A 23 7.90 -13.09 5.08
CA GLY A 23 7.03 -13.34 6.24
C GLY A 23 5.54 -13.45 5.89
N ASN A 24 5.11 -13.00 4.71
CA ASN A 24 3.73 -13.01 4.25
C ASN A 24 3.48 -13.96 3.06
N ALA A 25 4.52 -14.53 2.48
CA ALA A 25 4.46 -15.22 1.20
C ALA A 25 3.42 -16.33 1.15
N ASP A 26 3.39 -17.20 2.16
CA ASP A 26 2.51 -18.38 2.20
C ASP A 26 1.01 -18.02 2.21
N ASP A 27 0.66 -16.87 2.79
CA ASP A 27 -0.75 -16.50 2.99
C ASP A 27 -1.29 -15.54 1.92
N TYR A 28 -0.41 -14.75 1.29
CA TYR A 28 -0.85 -13.61 0.47
C TYR A 28 -0.32 -13.58 -0.95
N PHE A 29 0.74 -14.31 -1.26
CA PHE A 29 1.45 -14.22 -2.54
C PHE A 29 1.57 -15.56 -3.24
N GLY A 30 1.81 -15.51 -4.55
CA GLY A 30 1.96 -16.68 -5.40
C GLY A 30 3.41 -16.97 -5.81
N ALA A 31 3.59 -18.08 -6.51
CA ALA A 31 4.87 -18.42 -7.10
C ALA A 31 5.30 -17.35 -8.12
N GLY A 32 6.54 -16.88 -8.02
CA GLY A 32 7.09 -15.84 -8.89
C GLY A 32 6.91 -14.40 -8.40
N ASP A 33 6.02 -14.16 -7.44
CA ASP A 33 5.79 -12.80 -6.93
C ASP A 33 7.01 -12.20 -6.27
N ARG A 34 7.86 -13.04 -5.64
CA ARG A 34 9.11 -12.56 -5.03
C ARG A 34 10.09 -12.01 -6.06
N ALA A 35 10.26 -12.69 -7.19
CA ALA A 35 11.12 -12.20 -8.27
C ALA A 35 10.59 -10.89 -8.85
N TRP A 36 9.27 -10.78 -9.01
CA TRP A 36 8.63 -9.53 -9.45
C TRP A 36 8.80 -8.39 -8.44
N LEU A 37 8.73 -8.66 -7.13
CA LEU A 37 9.05 -7.65 -6.12
C LEU A 37 10.51 -7.19 -6.24
N GLU A 38 11.46 -8.13 -6.43
CA GLU A 38 12.88 -7.79 -6.60
C GLU A 38 13.09 -6.88 -7.81
N GLU A 39 12.46 -7.18 -8.94
CA GLU A 39 12.47 -6.32 -10.13
C GLU A 39 11.89 -4.93 -9.84
N THR A 40 10.74 -4.87 -9.14
CA THR A 40 10.14 -3.59 -8.73
C THR A 40 11.04 -2.77 -7.81
N LEU A 41 11.79 -3.41 -6.92
CA LEU A 41 12.70 -2.71 -6.02
C LEU A 41 13.97 -2.21 -6.74
N ASP A 42 14.39 -2.89 -7.81
CA ASP A 42 15.52 -2.48 -8.64
C ASP A 42 15.15 -1.30 -9.54
N GLU A 43 13.93 -1.29 -10.07
CA GLU A 43 13.42 -0.24 -10.98
C GLU A 43 11.94 0.05 -10.67
N PRO A 44 11.64 0.89 -9.67
CA PRO A 44 10.27 1.20 -9.29
C PRO A 44 9.51 1.95 -10.39
N ASP A 45 8.27 1.54 -10.69
CA ASP A 45 7.40 2.19 -11.68
C ASP A 45 6.88 3.56 -11.24
N GLY A 46 7.20 3.98 -10.02
CA GLY A 46 6.78 5.26 -9.46
C GLY A 46 7.15 5.41 -7.98
N PRO A 47 6.62 6.43 -7.29
CA PRO A 47 6.93 6.66 -5.88
C PRO A 47 6.55 5.48 -5.00
N ALA A 48 7.49 5.06 -4.16
CA ALA A 48 7.30 4.01 -3.16
C ALA A 48 7.66 4.52 -1.76
N PHE A 49 6.99 3.98 -0.76
CA PHE A 49 7.09 4.42 0.63
C PHE A 49 7.28 3.25 1.58
N VAL A 50 7.94 3.54 2.68
CA VAL A 50 8.01 2.66 3.84
C VAL A 50 7.37 3.33 5.05
N VAL A 51 6.74 2.53 5.89
CA VAL A 51 6.48 2.89 7.28
C VAL A 51 7.56 2.22 8.11
N ALA A 52 8.41 3.01 8.74
CA ALA A 52 9.50 2.52 9.57
C ALA A 52 9.10 2.52 11.06
N VAL A 53 9.49 1.47 11.77
CA VAL A 53 9.37 1.35 13.23
C VAL A 53 10.79 1.26 13.79
N ASP A 54 11.17 2.22 14.64
CA ASP A 54 12.52 2.34 15.18
C ASP A 54 13.60 2.29 14.06
N GLY A 55 13.34 2.99 12.96
CA GLY A 55 14.23 3.12 11.81
C GLY A 55 14.22 1.95 10.82
N VAL A 56 13.53 0.84 11.12
CA VAL A 56 13.47 -0.35 10.24
C VAL A 56 12.13 -0.39 9.49
N ALA A 57 12.16 -0.59 8.17
CA ALA A 57 10.96 -0.72 7.36
C ALA A 57 10.06 -1.86 7.88
N ALA A 58 8.82 -1.53 8.20
CA ALA A 58 7.79 -2.41 8.74
C ALA A 58 6.56 -2.53 7.84
N ALA A 59 6.39 -1.60 6.89
CA ALA A 59 5.42 -1.70 5.81
C ALA A 59 6.02 -1.07 4.54
N PHE A 60 5.56 -1.53 3.38
CA PHE A 60 6.03 -1.06 2.07
C PHE A 60 4.89 -1.04 1.07
N GLY A 61 4.94 -0.10 0.14
CA GLY A 61 4.06 -0.06 -1.03
C GLY A 61 4.24 1.23 -1.81
N GLY A 62 3.95 1.16 -3.09
CA GLY A 62 4.08 2.27 -4.01
C GLY A 62 2.82 2.48 -4.85
N TYR A 63 2.97 3.33 -5.84
CA TYR A 63 1.97 3.54 -6.88
C TYR A 63 2.62 3.96 -8.19
N GLU A 64 1.95 3.70 -9.30
CA GLU A 64 2.28 4.24 -10.61
C GLU A 64 1.11 5.07 -11.16
N VAL A 65 1.41 6.06 -12.00
CA VAL A 65 0.39 6.90 -12.65
C VAL A 65 0.17 6.39 -14.07
N TRP A 66 -1.10 6.09 -14.38
CA TRP A 66 -1.56 5.67 -15.71
C TRP A 66 -2.37 6.81 -16.33
N ASP A 67 -1.67 7.78 -16.93
CA ASP A 67 -2.23 9.03 -17.45
C ASP A 67 -3.33 8.79 -18.50
N HIS A 68 -3.17 7.85 -19.42
CA HIS A 68 -4.20 7.52 -20.42
C HIS A 68 -5.53 7.06 -19.81
N TYR A 69 -5.51 6.57 -18.57
CA TYR A 69 -6.69 6.09 -17.85
C TYR A 69 -7.15 7.03 -16.73
N ASN A 70 -6.46 8.17 -16.56
CA ASN A 70 -6.73 9.15 -15.51
C ASN A 70 -6.77 8.50 -14.11
N LYS A 71 -5.87 7.55 -13.87
CA LYS A 71 -5.79 6.78 -12.63
C LYS A 71 -4.35 6.55 -12.16
N ALA A 72 -4.20 6.31 -10.87
CA ALA A 72 -3.02 5.72 -10.28
C ALA A 72 -3.33 4.29 -9.80
N LEU A 73 -2.36 3.39 -9.94
CA LEU A 73 -2.45 2.01 -9.46
C LEU A 73 -1.55 1.83 -8.24
N LEU A 74 -2.15 1.38 -7.13
CA LEU A 74 -1.39 1.01 -5.94
C LEU A 74 -0.79 -0.38 -6.11
N TYR A 75 0.48 -0.53 -5.73
CA TYR A 75 1.17 -1.80 -5.78
C TYR A 75 1.87 -2.15 -4.46
N TRP A 76 2.12 -3.43 -4.23
CA TRP A 76 2.90 -4.00 -3.12
C TRP A 76 2.54 -3.52 -1.71
N GLY A 77 1.26 -3.19 -1.46
CA GLY A 77 0.82 -2.79 -0.12
C GLY A 77 0.93 -3.94 0.88
N MET A 78 1.99 -4.00 1.68
CA MET A 78 2.23 -5.06 2.65
C MET A 78 2.82 -4.52 3.95
N ALA A 79 2.58 -5.24 5.05
CA ALA A 79 3.13 -4.94 6.37
C ALA A 79 3.76 -6.19 7.00
N ALA A 80 4.79 -6.01 7.80
CA ALA A 80 5.43 -7.10 8.52
C ALA A 80 4.42 -7.80 9.44
N ARG A 81 4.41 -9.14 9.43
CA ARG A 81 3.42 -9.97 10.12
C ARG A 81 3.28 -9.61 11.61
N ARG A 82 4.39 -9.30 12.30
CA ARG A 82 4.38 -8.89 13.71
C ARG A 82 3.59 -7.60 13.98
N TYR A 83 3.37 -6.78 12.96
CA TYR A 83 2.62 -5.53 13.03
C TYR A 83 1.25 -5.60 12.32
N HIS A 84 0.79 -6.81 11.96
CA HIS A 84 -0.56 -6.96 11.44
C HIS A 84 -1.58 -6.44 12.46
N ARG A 85 -2.64 -5.79 11.96
CA ARG A 85 -3.69 -5.14 12.77
C ARG A 85 -3.24 -3.97 13.64
N CYS A 86 -1.97 -3.55 13.55
CA CYS A 86 -1.48 -2.34 14.24
C CYS A 86 -1.74 -1.04 13.44
N GLY A 87 -2.40 -1.10 12.29
CA GLY A 87 -2.77 0.08 11.50
C GLY A 87 -1.74 0.54 10.48
N LEU A 88 -0.58 -0.12 10.34
CA LEU A 88 0.47 0.29 9.39
C LEU A 88 -0.02 0.28 7.94
N GLY A 89 -0.82 -0.72 7.54
CA GLY A 89 -1.39 -0.77 6.19
C GLY A 89 -2.32 0.40 5.90
N LYS A 90 -3.11 0.84 6.89
CA LYS A 90 -3.98 2.00 6.75
C LYS A 90 -3.18 3.30 6.66
N LEU A 91 -2.16 3.45 7.49
CA LEU A 91 -1.25 4.61 7.44
C LEU A 91 -0.56 4.70 6.08
N LEU A 92 0.05 3.62 5.61
CA LEU A 92 0.69 3.54 4.30
C LEU A 92 -0.29 3.84 3.14
N LEU A 93 -1.53 3.39 3.23
CA LEU A 93 -2.55 3.66 2.23
C LEU A 93 -2.86 5.15 2.14
N PHE A 94 -3.18 5.80 3.27
CA PHE A 94 -3.54 7.22 3.26
C PHE A 94 -2.36 8.13 2.96
N GLU A 95 -1.13 7.74 3.29
CA GLU A 95 0.08 8.45 2.84
C GLU A 95 0.17 8.45 1.30
N ARG A 96 -0.01 7.28 0.67
CA ARG A 96 0.00 7.18 -0.80
C ARG A 96 -1.13 7.98 -1.45
N LEU A 97 -2.37 7.88 -0.93
CA LEU A 97 -3.49 8.66 -1.45
C LEU A 97 -3.24 10.16 -1.36
N LEU A 98 -2.71 10.64 -0.23
CA LEU A 98 -2.37 12.04 -0.04
C LEU A 98 -1.25 12.48 -1.01
N HIS A 99 -0.21 11.67 -1.16
CA HIS A 99 0.90 11.96 -2.08
C HIS A 99 0.42 12.01 -3.54
N ILE A 100 -0.43 11.07 -3.96
CA ILE A 100 -1.04 11.10 -5.31
C ILE A 100 -1.84 12.38 -5.50
N ALA A 101 -2.68 12.77 -4.52
CA ALA A 101 -3.49 13.97 -4.61
C ALA A 101 -2.67 15.26 -4.72
N GLN A 102 -1.47 15.29 -4.16
CA GLN A 102 -0.60 16.47 -4.13
C GLN A 102 0.40 16.53 -5.28
N TYR A 103 0.89 15.39 -5.75
CA TYR A 103 2.07 15.33 -6.60
C TYR A 103 1.91 14.53 -7.89
N ALA A 104 0.77 13.83 -8.11
CA ALA A 104 0.59 13.11 -9.38
C ALA A 104 0.53 14.08 -10.57
N ASP A 105 1.35 13.81 -11.56
CA ASP A 105 1.40 14.56 -12.82
C ASP A 105 1.32 13.54 -13.98
N PRO A 106 0.28 13.63 -14.80
CA PRO A 106 -0.89 14.51 -14.71
C PRO A 106 -1.78 14.21 -13.47
N PRO A 107 -2.64 15.19 -13.06
CA PRO A 107 -3.56 14.99 -11.96
C PRO A 107 -4.47 13.79 -12.17
N THR A 108 -4.59 12.97 -11.15
CA THR A 108 -5.27 11.68 -11.20
C THR A 108 -6.67 11.78 -10.56
N ARG A 109 -7.70 11.26 -11.24
CA ARG A 109 -9.06 11.23 -10.72
C ARG A 109 -9.31 10.03 -9.80
N TYR A 110 -8.81 8.87 -10.18
CA TYR A 110 -9.06 7.62 -9.49
C TYR A 110 -7.78 6.98 -9.00
N VAL A 111 -7.86 6.31 -7.85
CA VAL A 111 -6.83 5.38 -7.40
C VAL A 111 -7.42 3.98 -7.41
N THR A 112 -6.73 3.05 -8.06
CA THR A 112 -7.15 1.65 -8.17
C THR A 112 -6.18 0.74 -7.43
N VAL A 113 -6.67 -0.42 -7.04
CA VAL A 113 -5.87 -1.51 -6.49
C VAL A 113 -6.43 -2.84 -6.96
N ASP A 114 -5.53 -3.72 -7.37
CA ASP A 114 -5.82 -5.13 -7.63
C ASP A 114 -5.40 -5.92 -6.39
N THR A 115 -6.33 -6.71 -5.84
CA THR A 115 -6.08 -7.38 -4.57
C THR A 115 -6.78 -8.72 -4.46
N SER A 116 -6.37 -9.53 -3.49
CA SER A 116 -6.97 -10.83 -3.22
C SER A 116 -8.31 -10.72 -2.48
N PRO A 117 -9.18 -11.75 -2.54
CA PRO A 117 -10.47 -11.77 -1.82
C PRO A 117 -10.33 -11.53 -0.31
N GLN A 118 -9.25 -12.00 0.30
CA GLN A 118 -9.01 -11.84 1.73
C GLN A 118 -8.60 -10.43 2.13
N VAL A 119 -8.02 -9.64 1.21
CA VAL A 119 -7.56 -8.27 1.46
C VAL A 119 -8.59 -7.22 1.00
N ALA A 120 -9.42 -7.52 0.01
CA ALA A 120 -10.45 -6.61 -0.51
C ALA A 120 -11.33 -5.95 0.58
N PRO A 121 -11.76 -6.63 1.68
CA PRO A 121 -12.50 -6.00 2.76
C PRO A 121 -11.75 -4.85 3.45
N PHE A 122 -10.44 -4.89 3.52
CA PHE A 122 -9.63 -3.79 4.06
C PHE A 122 -9.81 -2.52 3.22
N PHE A 123 -9.67 -2.62 1.90
CA PHE A 123 -9.83 -1.49 1.00
C PHE A 123 -11.26 -0.94 1.01
N ARG A 124 -12.29 -1.80 1.05
CA ARG A 124 -13.69 -1.35 1.17
C ARG A 124 -13.93 -0.52 2.44
N ARG A 125 -13.35 -0.92 3.58
CA ARG A 125 -13.43 -0.12 4.83
C ARG A 125 -12.67 1.20 4.75
N CYS A 126 -11.73 1.34 3.82
CA CYS A 126 -11.00 2.57 3.56
C CYS A 126 -11.63 3.45 2.47
N GLY A 127 -12.84 3.12 2.00
CA GLY A 127 -13.59 3.94 1.04
C GLY A 127 -13.44 3.53 -0.43
N PHE A 128 -12.78 2.43 -0.71
CA PHE A 128 -12.72 1.86 -2.07
C PHE A 128 -14.03 1.12 -2.41
N GLN A 129 -14.43 1.22 -3.66
CA GLN A 129 -15.56 0.51 -4.22
C GLN A 129 -15.07 -0.56 -5.20
N GLU A 130 -15.63 -1.76 -5.13
CA GLU A 130 -15.31 -2.83 -6.08
C GLU A 130 -15.87 -2.52 -7.46
N THR A 131 -15.02 -2.61 -8.47
CA THR A 131 -15.37 -2.35 -9.88
C THR A 131 -15.40 -3.62 -10.72
N ALA A 132 -14.60 -4.62 -10.37
CA ALA A 132 -14.58 -5.91 -11.06
C ALA A 132 -14.05 -7.04 -10.17
N VAL A 133 -14.43 -8.26 -10.52
CA VAL A 133 -13.88 -9.50 -9.94
C VAL A 133 -13.46 -10.39 -11.10
N TRP A 134 -12.20 -10.77 -11.12
CA TRP A 134 -11.61 -11.60 -12.17
C TRP A 134 -11.23 -12.96 -11.60
N PRO A 135 -12.00 -14.03 -11.87
CA PRO A 135 -11.56 -15.38 -11.57
C PRO A 135 -10.22 -15.64 -12.27
N GLN A 136 -9.22 -16.10 -11.52
CA GLN A 136 -7.87 -16.32 -12.06
C GLN A 136 -7.19 -15.05 -12.63
N GLY A 137 -7.54 -13.86 -12.12
CA GLY A 137 -7.00 -12.58 -12.58
C GLY A 137 -5.51 -12.38 -12.30
N TYR A 138 -4.96 -13.03 -11.28
CA TYR A 138 -3.53 -13.04 -11.01
C TYR A 138 -2.78 -14.10 -11.82
N ARG A 139 -1.49 -13.87 -12.10
CA ARG A 139 -0.59 -14.85 -12.73
C ARG A 139 -0.54 -16.20 -11.98
N SER A 140 -0.73 -16.17 -10.67
CA SER A 140 -0.82 -17.35 -9.82
C SER A 140 -2.13 -18.16 -9.98
N GLY A 141 -3.08 -17.68 -10.78
CA GLY A 141 -4.41 -18.28 -10.94
C GLY A 141 -5.39 -17.92 -9.81
N MET A 142 -5.02 -17.06 -8.87
CA MET A 142 -5.91 -16.58 -7.82
C MET A 142 -6.95 -15.59 -8.36
N THR A 143 -8.11 -15.53 -7.71
CA THR A 143 -9.11 -14.49 -7.95
C THR A 143 -8.56 -13.12 -7.61
N MET A 144 -8.79 -12.14 -8.49
CA MET A 144 -8.39 -10.75 -8.32
C MET A 144 -9.64 -9.88 -8.18
N HIS A 145 -9.67 -9.03 -7.17
CA HIS A 145 -10.64 -7.98 -7.00
C HIS A 145 -10.01 -6.64 -7.40
N GLU A 146 -10.65 -5.95 -8.33
CA GLU A 146 -10.31 -4.58 -8.66
C GLU A 146 -11.19 -3.63 -7.84
N LEU A 147 -10.57 -2.72 -7.11
CA LEU A 147 -11.27 -1.71 -6.33
C LEU A 147 -10.77 -0.31 -6.70
N ARG A 148 -11.65 0.68 -6.58
CA ARG A 148 -11.40 2.05 -6.97
C ARG A 148 -11.79 3.04 -5.88
N PHE A 149 -10.92 4.02 -5.65
CA PHE A 149 -11.17 5.18 -4.81
C PHE A 149 -11.34 6.44 -5.68
N ASP A 150 -12.39 7.23 -5.45
CA ASP A 150 -12.61 8.50 -6.16
C ASP A 150 -11.82 9.61 -5.46
N LEU A 151 -10.60 9.83 -5.96
CA LEU A 151 -9.69 10.83 -5.40
C LEU A 151 -10.20 12.25 -5.65
N ALA A 152 -10.82 12.49 -6.80
CA ALA A 152 -11.34 13.82 -7.16
C ALA A 152 -12.53 14.24 -6.28
N ALA A 153 -13.24 13.28 -5.69
CA ALA A 153 -14.33 13.55 -4.75
C ALA A 153 -13.86 13.75 -3.30
N THR A 154 -12.54 13.63 -3.04
CA THR A 154 -11.96 13.66 -1.68
C THR A 154 -10.98 14.82 -1.57
N SER A 155 -11.21 15.73 -0.62
CA SER A 155 -10.29 16.86 -0.44
C SER A 155 -8.94 16.42 0.15
N PRO A 156 -7.82 17.10 -0.21
CA PRO A 156 -6.52 16.84 0.42
C PRO A 156 -6.56 17.00 1.95
N ALA A 157 -7.36 17.92 2.47
CA ALA A 157 -7.55 18.09 3.91
C ALA A 157 -8.19 16.85 4.56
N ALA A 158 -9.20 16.24 3.92
CA ALA A 158 -9.81 15.01 4.41
C ALA A 158 -8.81 13.84 4.40
N LEU A 159 -7.98 13.72 3.36
CA LEU A 159 -6.91 12.72 3.30
C LEU A 159 -5.86 12.93 4.39
N THR A 160 -5.45 14.18 4.64
CA THR A 160 -4.54 14.53 5.73
C THR A 160 -5.11 14.10 7.09
N MET A 161 -6.37 14.41 7.37
CA MET A 161 -7.04 13.99 8.60
C MET A 161 -7.05 12.45 8.76
N GLN A 162 -7.33 11.73 7.69
CA GLN A 162 -7.33 10.26 7.70
C GLN A 162 -5.92 9.68 7.93
N ARG A 163 -4.91 10.26 7.29
CA ARG A 163 -3.51 9.88 7.47
C ARG A 163 -3.07 10.12 8.93
N ASP A 164 -3.36 11.30 9.48
CA ASP A 164 -2.96 11.67 10.84
C ASP A 164 -3.67 10.79 11.89
N ALA A 165 -4.95 10.49 11.68
CA ALA A 165 -5.70 9.56 12.52
C ALA A 165 -5.11 8.13 12.45
N ALA A 166 -4.71 7.67 11.25
CA ALA A 166 -4.06 6.38 11.08
C ALA A 166 -2.69 6.34 11.77
N LEU A 167 -1.90 7.41 11.70
CA LEU A 167 -0.61 7.55 12.38
C LEU A 167 -0.76 7.47 13.90
N ALA A 168 -1.71 8.21 14.46
CA ALA A 168 -1.98 8.20 15.89
C ALA A 168 -2.44 6.81 16.38
N ALA A 169 -3.34 6.16 15.62
CA ALA A 169 -3.80 4.82 15.93
C ALA A 169 -2.66 3.77 15.88
N ALA A 170 -1.80 3.86 14.86
CA ALA A 170 -0.66 2.96 14.69
C ALA A 170 0.36 3.13 15.85
N ARG A 171 0.70 4.36 16.21
CA ARG A 171 1.57 4.64 17.37
C ARG A 171 1.03 4.03 18.66
N ASN A 172 -0.26 4.21 18.92
CA ASN A 172 -0.92 3.66 20.10
C ASN A 172 -0.95 2.12 20.10
N ALA A 173 -1.15 1.49 18.94
CA ALA A 173 -1.19 0.03 18.83
C ALA A 173 0.21 -0.58 19.03
N ILE A 174 1.23 0.00 18.37
CA ILE A 174 2.62 -0.49 18.46
C ILE A 174 3.20 -0.28 19.86
N GLY A 175 2.88 0.85 20.50
CA GLY A 175 3.34 1.12 21.89
C GLY A 175 2.78 0.16 22.94
N ARG A 176 1.88 -0.77 22.56
CA ARG A 176 1.32 -1.82 23.44
C ARG A 176 1.88 -3.22 23.16
N LEU A 177 2.72 -3.39 22.13
CA LEU A 177 3.41 -4.64 21.83
C LEU A 177 4.65 -4.82 22.71
#